data_71553c7ca745c9e6419a5dfa1fda694d
#
_entry.id   71553c7ca745c9e6419a5dfa1fda694d
#
_cell.length_a   1.000
_cell.length_b   1.000
_cell.length_c   1.000
_cell.angle_alpha   90.00
_cell.angle_beta   90.00
_cell.angle_gamma   90.00
#
_symmetry.space_group_name_H-M   'P 1'
#
loop_
_entity.id
_entity.type
_entity.pdbx_description
1 polymer ?
#
loop_
_entity_poly.entity_id
_entity_poly.type
_entity_poly.pdbx_seq_one_letter_code
_entity_poly.pdbx_strand_id
1 'polypeptide(L)'
;MVESHAASEGHGQGRQRGRRRRRRRSLLRGGRPSLVWGAALAVMVGAVGTVGIGGAGAAGLAGVGPVPGPPAGAGSRIAWQPCEQDASAECGALSVPVNWAEPDGERFDLRLARRTATDPGARVGSMVFGPGGPGDSGVERIVGKGNMARFSDRLRSRFDIVSFDPRGVGLSNPVRCSQQLLDRRPPTVIKDQAAFDATVKYNRELRADCRKNTEHGLFDHVDTLSMVKDLDAIRAALGERTLTFHGSSYGTLLGEQYAEQYPKRVRALVLESVVDHSLGTREFLTTQAATLQDSFDEFAAWCDRSEDCALHGSDVRALWSDLLARAERGDLSVGGTTLAPFDLNVLVMKRLYDPEWRKLAEFLHGLSEDGNGNKGTRAAGGTGPSAAASTGPSKAASRGAEPSLGSNPFEIFCQDWRLPVRDYQDYARELRRVARTAPDMRYPRALMSVSACLGAPQPDNPQHRLKVRNTRPILLTNSIHDPAAGYSWATSVARQLGRHAVLHTYEGWGHGTYSSSPCAQRTVDDYLIQSKVPARGATCPAVEPTG
;
A
#
# COMPACT_ATOMS: atom_id res chain seq x y z
N MET A 1 8.24 55.36 -47.35
CA MET A 1 7.92 55.02 -48.73
C MET A 1 7.06 53.77 -48.63
N VAL A 2 5.74 53.96 -48.63
CA VAL A 2 4.87 53.83 -49.81
C VAL A 2 4.78 52.35 -50.22
N GLU A 3 3.71 51.68 -50.22
CA GLU A 3 2.24 51.70 -50.33
C GLU A 3 1.85 50.21 -50.47
N SER A 4 0.90 49.71 -49.83
CA SER A 4 -0.57 49.67 -49.96
C SER A 4 -1.09 48.89 -51.20
N HIS A 5 -2.14 48.17 -50.91
CA HIS A 5 -3.36 47.72 -51.62
C HIS A 5 -3.55 46.19 -51.60
N ALA A 6 -4.55 45.72 -51.03
CA ALA A 6 -6.03 45.85 -51.10
C ALA A 6 -6.66 44.68 -51.87
N ALA A 7 -7.49 43.99 -51.14
CA ALA A 7 -8.82 43.45 -51.38
C ALA A 7 -9.19 42.83 -52.74
N SER A 8 -9.83 41.67 -52.71
CA SER A 8 -11.17 41.53 -53.30
C SER A 8 -11.88 40.24 -52.87
N GLU A 9 -13.09 40.47 -52.57
CA GLU A 9 -14.23 39.62 -52.27
C GLU A 9 -14.58 38.67 -53.44
N GLY A 10 -15.31 37.63 -53.12
CA GLY A 10 -15.97 36.76 -54.06
C GLY A 10 -16.96 35.79 -53.42
N HIS A 11 -18.18 36.21 -53.41
CA HIS A 11 -19.45 35.55 -53.07
C HIS A 11 -19.72 34.24 -53.81
N GLY A 12 -20.56 33.38 -53.19
CA GLY A 12 -21.42 32.44 -53.90
C GLY A 12 -21.88 31.27 -53.06
N GLN A 13 -22.98 31.40 -52.33
CA GLN A 13 -24.28 30.70 -52.42
C GLN A 13 -24.12 29.18 -52.71
N GLY A 14 -24.59 28.23 -51.93
CA GLY A 14 -25.87 28.08 -51.28
C GLY A 14 -26.58 26.88 -51.84
N ARG A 15 -26.95 25.90 -51.07
CA ARG A 15 -28.21 25.16 -51.21
C ARG A 15 -28.45 24.19 -50.05
N GLN A 16 -29.55 24.47 -49.39
CA GLN A 16 -30.31 23.61 -48.46
C GLN A 16 -30.98 22.47 -49.24
N ARG A 17 -31.28 21.41 -48.53
CA ARG A 17 -32.50 20.54 -48.48
C ARG A 17 -32.01 19.14 -48.08
N GLY A 18 -32.64 18.37 -47.20
CA GLY A 18 -33.97 18.43 -46.70
C GLY A 18 -34.19 17.38 -45.61
N ARG A 19 -35.01 17.77 -44.69
CA ARG A 19 -35.60 16.95 -43.65
C ARG A 19 -36.36 15.75 -44.21
N ARG A 20 -36.28 14.56 -43.54
CA ARG A 20 -37.48 13.71 -43.39
C ARG A 20 -37.53 13.09 -41.99
N ARG A 21 -38.47 13.59 -41.20
CA ARG A 21 -39.14 12.95 -40.06
C ARG A 21 -40.09 11.88 -40.57
N ARG A 22 -40.18 10.72 -39.91
CA ARG A 22 -41.42 9.94 -39.65
C ARG A 22 -41.24 9.28 -38.32
N ARG A 23 -41.91 9.64 -37.38
CA ARG A 23 -43.18 9.56 -36.68
C ARG A 23 -43.86 8.18 -36.76
N ARG A 24 -43.98 7.61 -35.54
CA ARG A 24 -45.12 6.98 -34.84
C ARG A 24 -45.75 5.77 -35.45
N ARG A 25 -45.86 4.73 -34.65
CA ARG A 25 -47.14 4.26 -34.06
C ARG A 25 -46.92 3.20 -33.00
N SER A 26 -47.38 3.46 -31.85
CA SER A 26 -48.00 2.82 -30.75
C SER A 26 -49.20 1.94 -31.15
N LEU A 27 -49.42 0.82 -30.42
CA LEU A 27 -50.70 0.20 -30.03
C LEU A 27 -50.31 -1.05 -29.25
N LEU A 28 -50.51 -1.15 -27.97
CA LEU A 28 -51.68 -1.37 -27.15
C LEU A 28 -52.10 -2.84 -27.02
N ARG A 29 -52.06 -3.28 -25.77
CA ARG A 29 -53.06 -4.08 -25.04
C ARG A 29 -53.07 -5.60 -25.08
N GLY A 30 -53.13 -6.11 -23.87
CA GLY A 30 -53.94 -7.23 -23.40
C GLY A 30 -53.06 -8.31 -22.77
N GLY A 31 -53.16 -8.76 -21.62
CA GLY A 31 -54.20 -8.84 -20.61
C GLY A 31 -53.82 -10.05 -19.74
N ARG A 32 -53.89 -9.89 -18.45
CA ARG A 32 -53.85 -10.99 -17.47
C ARG A 32 -55.07 -11.91 -17.65
N PRO A 33 -55.02 -13.18 -17.15
CA PRO A 33 -55.53 -13.39 -15.82
C PRO A 33 -54.73 -14.41 -14.95
N SER A 34 -54.96 -14.19 -13.67
CA SER A 34 -54.65 -15.01 -12.52
C SER A 34 -55.44 -16.32 -12.51
N LEU A 35 -54.86 -17.38 -11.95
CA LEU A 35 -55.66 -18.41 -11.27
C LEU A 35 -54.85 -19.06 -10.14
N VAL A 36 -55.48 -19.09 -9.02
CA VAL A 36 -55.15 -19.61 -7.70
C VAL A 36 -55.58 -21.07 -7.63
N TRP A 37 -55.09 -21.80 -6.66
CA TRP A 37 -55.48 -23.04 -6.00
C TRP A 37 -54.29 -24.02 -6.00
N GLY A 38 -53.90 -24.68 -4.92
CA GLY A 38 -54.52 -24.89 -3.60
C GLY A 38 -53.70 -26.02 -2.93
N ALA A 39 -53.71 -26.00 -1.66
CA ALA A 39 -52.99 -26.84 -0.72
C ALA A 39 -53.24 -28.35 -0.86
N ALA A 40 -52.30 -29.18 -0.37
CA ALA A 40 -52.59 -30.24 0.61
C ALA A 40 -51.35 -30.96 1.12
N LEU A 41 -51.37 -31.18 2.40
CA LEU A 41 -50.51 -32.01 3.25
C LEU A 41 -50.37 -33.45 2.77
N ALA A 42 -49.22 -34.09 3.08
CA ALA A 42 -49.26 -35.37 3.81
C ALA A 42 -47.87 -35.72 4.39
N VAL A 43 -47.89 -36.04 5.64
CA VAL A 43 -46.87 -36.70 6.50
C VAL A 43 -46.81 -38.16 6.12
N MET A 44 -45.61 -38.79 6.13
CA MET A 44 -45.38 -40.12 6.74
C MET A 44 -43.89 -40.50 6.77
N VAL A 45 -43.46 -40.88 7.86
CA VAL A 45 -42.46 -41.68 8.51
C VAL A 45 -42.11 -42.97 7.71
N GLY A 46 -40.85 -43.33 7.73
CA GLY A 46 -40.43 -44.70 7.40
C GLY A 46 -38.88 -44.87 7.35
N ALA A 47 -38.39 -45.57 8.32
CA ALA A 47 -36.97 -45.88 8.53
C ALA A 47 -36.52 -47.12 7.72
N VAL A 48 -35.19 -47.38 7.80
CA VAL A 48 -34.43 -48.61 7.59
C VAL A 48 -33.74 -48.83 6.22
N GLY A 49 -32.45 -48.62 6.16
CA GLY A 49 -31.41 -49.65 6.07
C GLY A 49 -30.90 -50.08 4.68
N THR A 50 -29.62 -50.03 4.59
CA THR A 50 -28.61 -50.92 4.00
C THR A 50 -27.81 -50.45 2.80
N VAL A 51 -26.52 -50.29 3.07
CA VAL A 51 -25.30 -50.77 2.36
C VAL A 51 -25.33 -50.88 0.83
N GLY A 52 -24.33 -50.21 0.18
CA GLY A 52 -23.97 -50.51 -1.21
C GLY A 52 -22.96 -49.57 -1.84
N ILE A 53 -21.70 -49.80 -1.67
CA ILE A 53 -20.53 -49.78 -2.58
C ILE A 53 -20.58 -48.90 -3.85
N GLY A 54 -19.62 -47.95 -3.97
CA GLY A 54 -18.80 -47.71 -5.14
C GLY A 54 -19.23 -46.60 -6.09
N GLY A 55 -18.39 -45.59 -6.23
CA GLY A 55 -18.45 -44.61 -7.33
C GLY A 55 -17.52 -43.41 -7.11
N ALA A 56 -16.35 -43.44 -7.71
CA ALA A 56 -15.45 -42.28 -7.77
C ALA A 56 -16.10 -41.12 -8.53
N GLY A 57 -16.03 -39.93 -8.00
CA GLY A 57 -16.52 -38.75 -8.70
C GLY A 57 -16.23 -37.44 -8.00
N ALA A 58 -15.43 -36.61 -8.66
CA ALA A 58 -15.35 -35.15 -8.56
C ALA A 58 -15.08 -34.55 -7.18
N ALA A 59 -13.83 -34.12 -6.98
CA ALA A 59 -13.44 -33.21 -5.93
C ALA A 59 -14.11 -31.84 -6.15
N GLY A 60 -15.20 -31.60 -5.42
CA GLY A 60 -15.81 -30.30 -5.30
C GLY A 60 -14.94 -29.43 -4.39
N LEU A 61 -14.63 -28.22 -4.86
CA LEU A 61 -14.01 -27.18 -4.08
C LEU A 61 -14.83 -26.92 -2.81
N ALA A 62 -14.32 -27.37 -1.67
CA ALA A 62 -14.90 -27.07 -0.37
C ALA A 62 -14.81 -25.57 -0.13
N GLY A 63 -15.96 -24.92 -0.05
CA GLY A 63 -16.08 -23.55 0.41
C GLY A 63 -15.50 -23.46 1.83
N VAL A 64 -14.50 -22.63 2.02
CA VAL A 64 -13.95 -22.31 3.34
C VAL A 64 -15.05 -21.63 4.14
N GLY A 65 -15.62 -22.36 5.08
CA GLY A 65 -16.57 -21.81 6.06
C GLY A 65 -15.87 -20.81 6.98
N PRO A 66 -16.62 -19.96 7.67
CA PRO A 66 -16.03 -19.00 8.61
C PRO A 66 -15.23 -19.76 9.66
N VAL A 67 -13.92 -19.49 9.71
CA VAL A 67 -13.01 -20.04 10.70
C VAL A 67 -13.51 -19.62 12.10
N PRO A 68 -13.70 -20.52 13.07
CA PRO A 68 -14.02 -20.15 14.44
C PRO A 68 -12.92 -19.23 14.97
N GLY A 69 -13.30 -18.06 15.49
CA GLY A 69 -12.36 -17.19 16.18
C GLY A 69 -11.79 -17.90 17.41
N PRO A 70 -10.61 -17.51 17.91
CA PRO A 70 -10.01 -18.11 19.09
C PRO A 70 -11.03 -18.16 20.23
N PRO A 71 -11.08 -19.27 21.00
CA PRO A 71 -11.97 -19.37 22.14
C PRO A 71 -11.67 -18.21 23.10
N ALA A 72 -12.73 -17.65 23.70
CA ALA A 72 -12.63 -16.66 24.77
C ALA A 72 -12.07 -17.32 26.05
N GLY A 73 -10.85 -17.81 25.95
CA GLY A 73 -10.03 -18.24 27.08
C GLY A 73 -9.28 -17.04 27.60
N ALA A 74 -9.13 -16.92 28.92
CA ALA A 74 -8.56 -15.81 29.69
C ALA A 74 -7.48 -15.07 28.91
N GLY A 75 -7.86 -13.96 28.24
CA GLY A 75 -7.00 -13.23 27.34
C GLY A 75 -5.76 -12.78 28.08
N SER A 76 -4.59 -13.13 27.59
CA SER A 76 -3.33 -12.56 28.07
C SER A 76 -3.43 -11.04 27.92
N ARG A 77 -3.51 -10.35 29.09
CA ARG A 77 -3.50 -8.89 29.12
C ARG A 77 -2.10 -8.43 28.79
N ILE A 78 -2.00 -7.38 27.98
CA ILE A 78 -0.72 -6.74 27.70
C ILE A 78 -0.24 -6.06 28.98
N ALA A 79 0.95 -6.43 29.46
CA ALA A 79 1.62 -5.76 30.58
C ALA A 79 2.33 -4.52 30.02
N TRP A 80 1.74 -3.37 30.23
CA TRP A 80 2.27 -2.10 29.78
C TRP A 80 3.32 -1.54 30.76
N GLN A 81 4.45 -1.07 30.23
CA GLN A 81 5.53 -0.43 30.96
C GLN A 81 6.04 0.77 30.17
N PRO A 82 6.63 1.78 30.80
CA PRO A 82 7.26 2.88 30.07
C PRO A 82 8.27 2.35 29.05
N CYS A 83 8.25 2.90 27.82
CA CYS A 83 9.22 2.52 26.80
C CYS A 83 10.62 3.07 27.13
N GLU A 84 11.67 2.30 26.91
CA GLU A 84 13.06 2.70 27.17
C GLU A 84 13.46 3.98 26.40
N GLN A 85 13.02 4.11 25.13
CA GLN A 85 13.38 5.22 24.26
C GLN A 85 12.56 6.48 24.56
N ASP A 86 11.38 6.33 25.15
CA ASP A 86 10.46 7.43 25.45
C ASP A 86 9.49 7.05 26.57
N ALA A 87 9.81 7.41 27.79
CA ALA A 87 9.00 7.10 28.97
C ALA A 87 7.58 7.71 28.96
N SER A 88 7.27 8.62 28.02
CA SER A 88 5.91 9.15 27.82
C SER A 88 5.01 8.23 26.97
N ALA A 89 5.59 7.17 26.41
CA ALA A 89 4.88 6.08 25.77
C ALA A 89 4.97 4.82 26.63
N GLU A 90 4.02 3.90 26.46
CA GLU A 90 4.02 2.60 27.11
C GLU A 90 4.24 1.51 26.06
N CYS A 91 5.17 0.60 26.34
CA CYS A 91 5.50 -0.56 25.54
C CYS A 91 4.98 -1.83 26.20
N GLY A 92 4.65 -2.83 25.40
CA GLY A 92 4.17 -4.13 25.89
C GLY A 92 4.38 -5.23 24.88
N ALA A 93 4.08 -6.44 25.28
CA ALA A 93 4.13 -7.62 24.42
C ALA A 93 2.83 -8.42 24.52
N LEU A 94 2.44 -9.03 23.40
CA LEU A 94 1.33 -9.97 23.32
C LEU A 94 1.83 -11.26 22.70
N SER A 95 1.83 -12.34 23.48
CA SER A 95 2.18 -13.66 22.97
C SER A 95 1.08 -14.17 22.03
N VAL A 96 1.44 -14.53 20.80
CA VAL A 96 0.54 -15.09 19.78
C VAL A 96 1.13 -16.35 19.15
N PRO A 97 0.31 -17.25 18.58
CA PRO A 97 0.82 -18.41 17.87
C PRO A 97 1.66 -18.00 16.63
N VAL A 98 2.73 -18.73 16.38
CA VAL A 98 3.46 -18.64 15.11
C VAL A 98 2.52 -19.05 13.98
N ASN A 99 1.94 -20.23 14.09
CA ASN A 99 0.95 -20.76 13.16
C ASN A 99 -0.46 -20.69 13.75
N TRP A 100 -1.32 -19.86 13.20
CA TRP A 100 -2.72 -19.76 13.65
C TRP A 100 -3.58 -20.99 13.35
N ALA A 101 -3.10 -21.93 12.53
CA ALA A 101 -3.75 -23.23 12.38
C ALA A 101 -3.43 -24.17 13.54
N GLU A 102 -2.38 -23.88 14.31
CA GLU A 102 -1.91 -24.63 15.48
C GLU A 102 -1.82 -23.69 16.71
N PRO A 103 -2.96 -23.22 17.23
CA PRO A 103 -3.00 -22.16 18.25
C PRO A 103 -2.32 -22.52 19.57
N ASP A 104 -2.20 -23.82 19.87
CA ASP A 104 -1.50 -24.37 21.04
C ASP A 104 -0.03 -24.71 20.76
N GLY A 105 0.45 -24.47 19.53
CA GLY A 105 1.82 -24.69 19.09
C GLY A 105 2.80 -23.61 19.56
N GLU A 106 3.90 -23.48 18.83
CA GLU A 106 4.95 -22.50 19.12
C GLU A 106 4.40 -21.07 19.08
N ARG A 107 4.91 -20.21 19.95
CA ARG A 107 4.46 -18.83 20.12
C ARG A 107 5.62 -17.86 20.06
N PHE A 108 5.31 -16.62 19.73
CA PHE A 108 6.26 -15.51 19.79
C PHE A 108 5.55 -14.24 20.32
N ASP A 109 6.34 -13.23 20.65
CA ASP A 109 5.84 -11.99 21.22
C ASP A 109 5.69 -10.90 20.14
N LEU A 110 4.44 -10.50 19.87
CA LEU A 110 4.16 -9.22 19.18
C LEU A 110 4.50 -8.06 20.11
N ARG A 111 5.27 -7.12 19.60
CA ARG A 111 5.64 -5.91 20.33
C ARG A 111 4.68 -4.78 19.97
N LEU A 112 4.22 -4.11 21.01
CA LEU A 112 3.25 -3.01 20.89
C LEU A 112 3.76 -1.78 21.62
N ALA A 113 3.32 -0.62 21.18
CA ALA A 113 3.44 0.63 21.91
C ALA A 113 2.10 1.35 21.93
N ARG A 114 1.86 2.13 22.98
CA ARG A 114 0.68 3.00 23.07
C ARG A 114 1.01 4.34 23.71
N ARG A 115 0.15 5.31 23.40
CA ARG A 115 -0.02 6.52 24.18
C ARG A 115 -1.45 6.62 24.63
N THR A 116 -1.66 6.79 25.92
CA THR A 116 -2.99 6.88 26.50
C THR A 116 -3.65 8.21 26.11
N ALA A 117 -4.98 8.20 26.12
CA ALA A 117 -5.78 9.39 25.83
C ALA A 117 -5.39 10.54 26.78
N THR A 118 -5.18 11.74 26.22
CA THR A 118 -4.81 12.94 27.01
C THR A 118 -5.97 13.50 27.83
N ASP A 119 -7.21 13.10 27.54
CA ASP A 119 -8.42 13.36 28.33
C ASP A 119 -9.10 12.03 28.70
N PRO A 120 -8.73 11.42 29.85
CA PRO A 120 -9.31 10.14 30.26
C PRO A 120 -10.83 10.19 30.45
N GLY A 121 -11.39 11.35 30.82
CA GLY A 121 -12.84 11.53 31.01
C GLY A 121 -13.63 11.50 29.69
N ALA A 122 -12.98 11.83 28.58
CA ALA A 122 -13.58 11.83 27.26
C ALA A 122 -13.14 10.65 26.39
N ARG A 123 -12.41 9.69 26.94
CA ARG A 123 -11.88 8.53 26.22
C ARG A 123 -13.00 7.68 25.58
N VAL A 124 -12.84 7.35 24.31
CA VAL A 124 -13.76 6.49 23.52
C VAL A 124 -13.34 5.02 23.59
N GLY A 125 -12.05 4.76 23.63
CA GLY A 125 -11.47 3.41 23.58
C GLY A 125 -10.05 3.42 23.05
N SER A 126 -9.60 2.29 22.53
CA SER A 126 -8.31 2.16 21.86
C SER A 126 -8.50 2.27 20.34
N MET A 127 -7.63 3.01 19.67
CA MET A 127 -7.47 3.04 18.22
C MET A 127 -6.15 2.36 17.84
N VAL A 128 -6.21 1.32 17.03
CA VAL A 128 -5.00 0.68 16.50
C VAL A 128 -4.61 1.34 15.18
N PHE A 129 -3.38 1.83 15.10
CA PHE A 129 -2.78 2.31 13.86
C PHE A 129 -2.01 1.17 13.19
N GLY A 130 -2.39 0.85 11.94
CA GLY A 130 -1.75 -0.17 11.10
C GLY A 130 -0.65 0.44 10.24
N PRO A 131 0.63 0.08 10.47
CA PRO A 131 1.74 0.60 9.69
C PRO A 131 1.72 0.12 8.24
N GLY A 132 2.44 0.82 7.37
CA GLY A 132 2.57 0.51 5.95
C GLY A 132 3.81 -0.32 5.60
N GLY A 133 4.38 -0.05 4.44
CA GLY A 133 5.59 -0.66 3.92
C GLY A 133 5.34 -1.63 2.76
N PRO A 134 5.28 -2.98 2.92
CA PRO A 134 5.38 -3.73 4.19
C PRO A 134 6.74 -3.59 4.88
N GLY A 135 6.74 -3.80 6.20
CA GLY A 135 7.95 -3.80 7.01
C GLY A 135 8.20 -2.54 7.84
N ASP A 136 7.26 -1.59 7.86
CA ASP A 136 7.33 -0.44 8.77
C ASP A 136 7.04 -0.87 10.21
N SER A 137 7.84 -0.36 11.17
CA SER A 137 7.61 -0.54 12.59
C SER A 137 6.46 0.34 13.06
N GLY A 138 5.44 -0.27 13.66
CA GLY A 138 4.36 0.46 14.31
C GLY A 138 4.77 0.97 15.70
N VAL A 139 5.67 0.27 16.38
CA VAL A 139 6.23 0.71 17.67
C VAL A 139 6.98 2.03 17.51
N GLU A 140 7.86 2.14 16.50
CA GLU A 140 8.59 3.37 16.21
C GLU A 140 7.65 4.55 15.88
N ARG A 141 6.48 4.27 15.27
CA ARG A 141 5.46 5.30 14.98
C ARG A 141 4.84 5.92 16.24
N ILE A 142 4.88 5.22 17.36
CA ILE A 142 4.31 5.67 18.64
C ILE A 142 5.40 6.24 19.56
N VAL A 143 6.56 5.59 19.63
CA VAL A 143 7.63 5.92 20.59
C VAL A 143 8.41 7.16 20.18
N GLY A 144 8.59 7.44 18.91
CA GLY A 144 9.40 8.56 18.44
C GLY A 144 8.84 9.92 18.88
N LYS A 145 9.68 10.77 19.48
CA LYS A 145 9.34 12.16 19.81
C LYS A 145 8.96 12.89 18.50
N GLY A 146 7.81 13.56 18.52
CA GLY A 146 7.26 14.24 17.33
C GLY A 146 6.37 13.36 16.44
N ASN A 147 6.48 12.03 16.51
CA ASN A 147 5.62 11.14 15.71
C ASN A 147 4.13 11.30 16.03
N MET A 148 3.81 11.68 17.27
CA MET A 148 2.42 11.95 17.69
C MET A 148 1.83 13.22 17.06
N ALA A 149 2.64 14.12 16.52
CA ALA A 149 2.14 15.31 15.81
C ALA A 149 1.34 14.95 14.54
N ARG A 150 1.52 13.75 14.01
CA ARG A 150 0.69 13.24 12.90
C ARG A 150 -0.76 12.97 13.28
N PHE A 151 -1.07 12.79 14.56
CA PHE A 151 -2.43 12.62 15.06
C PHE A 151 -2.91 13.94 15.67
N SER A 152 -4.10 14.39 15.31
CA SER A 152 -4.68 15.61 15.85
C SER A 152 -4.80 15.54 17.39
N ASP A 153 -4.79 16.70 18.04
CA ASP A 153 -5.06 16.81 19.49
C ASP A 153 -6.43 16.23 19.84
N ARG A 154 -7.37 16.42 18.93
CA ARG A 154 -8.74 15.90 19.04
C ARG A 154 -8.76 14.37 19.09
N LEU A 155 -7.98 13.71 18.23
CA LEU A 155 -7.88 12.24 18.23
C LEU A 155 -7.11 11.74 19.46
N ARG A 156 -6.00 12.40 19.80
CA ARG A 156 -5.17 12.09 20.99
C ARG A 156 -5.92 12.23 22.30
N SER A 157 -6.87 13.16 22.40
CA SER A 157 -7.69 13.31 23.60
C SER A 157 -8.75 12.21 23.76
N ARG A 158 -9.10 11.50 22.69
CA ARG A 158 -10.25 10.58 22.66
C ARG A 158 -9.88 9.10 22.65
N PHE A 159 -8.66 8.76 22.25
CA PHE A 159 -8.23 7.38 22.11
C PHE A 159 -6.88 7.12 22.78
N ASP A 160 -6.76 5.93 23.36
CA ASP A 160 -5.44 5.33 23.47
C ASP A 160 -5.00 4.97 22.07
N ILE A 161 -3.93 5.60 21.58
CA ILE A 161 -3.39 5.32 20.27
C ILE A 161 -2.36 4.21 20.41
N VAL A 162 -2.67 3.07 19.82
CA VAL A 162 -1.87 1.84 19.89
C VAL A 162 -1.31 1.54 18.51
N SER A 163 -0.09 1.07 18.42
CA SER A 163 0.44 0.43 17.24
C SER A 163 1.31 -0.77 17.61
N PHE A 164 1.71 -1.54 16.63
CA PHE A 164 2.47 -2.77 16.85
C PHE A 164 3.44 -3.00 15.70
N ASP A 165 4.50 -3.73 15.97
CA ASP A 165 5.33 -4.29 14.92
C ASP A 165 4.64 -5.54 14.38
N PRO A 166 4.30 -5.60 13.09
CA PRO A 166 3.75 -6.82 12.51
C PRO A 166 4.70 -8.02 12.68
N ARG A 167 4.18 -9.23 12.68
CA ARG A 167 5.01 -10.44 12.65
C ARG A 167 6.08 -10.38 11.57
N GLY A 168 7.30 -10.72 11.90
CA GLY A 168 8.42 -10.60 10.96
C GLY A 168 9.01 -9.20 10.79
N VAL A 169 8.59 -8.22 11.62
CA VAL A 169 9.02 -6.82 11.54
C VAL A 169 9.52 -6.30 12.88
N GLY A 170 10.50 -5.42 12.85
CA GLY A 170 10.96 -4.64 14.00
C GLY A 170 11.33 -5.50 15.20
N LEU A 171 10.62 -5.31 16.31
CA LEU A 171 10.84 -6.06 17.55
C LEU A 171 9.97 -7.33 17.66
N SER A 172 9.12 -7.62 16.65
CA SER A 172 8.24 -8.80 16.58
C SER A 172 8.86 -9.91 15.74
N ASN A 173 10.03 -10.40 16.12
CA ASN A 173 10.79 -11.44 15.44
C ASN A 173 10.98 -11.16 13.93
N PRO A 174 11.78 -10.16 13.58
CA PRO A 174 11.97 -9.75 12.19
C PRO A 174 12.48 -10.90 11.32
N VAL A 175 12.04 -10.95 10.07
CA VAL A 175 12.62 -11.82 9.06
C VAL A 175 14.09 -11.47 8.89
N ARG A 176 14.99 -12.36 9.31
CA ARG A 176 16.44 -12.16 9.32
C ARG A 176 17.14 -12.97 8.24
N CYS A 177 18.08 -12.35 7.58
CA CYS A 177 18.88 -12.95 6.53
C CYS A 177 20.35 -12.57 6.70
N SER A 178 21.26 -13.37 6.16
CA SER A 178 22.67 -13.01 6.10
C SER A 178 22.89 -11.65 5.42
N GLN A 179 23.54 -10.72 6.09
CA GLN A 179 23.86 -9.41 5.54
C GLN A 179 24.66 -9.54 4.25
N GLN A 180 25.59 -10.51 4.19
CA GLN A 180 26.37 -10.79 3.00
C GLN A 180 25.51 -11.13 1.77
N LEU A 181 24.37 -11.83 1.96
CA LEU A 181 23.44 -12.10 0.87
C LEU A 181 22.65 -10.84 0.51
N LEU A 182 22.19 -10.09 1.50
CA LEU A 182 21.47 -8.84 1.26
C LEU A 182 22.31 -7.83 0.45
N ASP A 183 23.61 -7.72 0.75
CA ASP A 183 24.56 -6.83 0.05
C ASP A 183 24.83 -7.26 -1.41
N ARG A 184 24.60 -8.53 -1.75
CA ARG A 184 24.76 -9.07 -3.11
C ARG A 184 23.49 -9.07 -3.95
N ARG A 185 22.45 -8.33 -3.51
CA ARG A 185 21.19 -8.25 -4.25
C ARG A 185 21.42 -7.81 -5.70
N PRO A 186 20.88 -8.56 -6.68
CA PRO A 186 20.93 -8.17 -8.08
C PRO A 186 20.24 -6.83 -8.34
N PRO A 187 20.61 -6.13 -9.43
CA PRO A 187 19.89 -4.91 -9.85
C PRO A 187 18.41 -5.17 -10.04
N THR A 188 17.56 -4.23 -9.58
CA THR A 188 16.10 -4.33 -9.69
C THR A 188 15.62 -4.38 -11.14
N VAL A 189 16.31 -3.67 -12.05
CA VAL A 189 16.00 -3.69 -13.49
C VAL A 189 16.80 -4.78 -14.16
N ILE A 190 16.11 -5.82 -14.61
CA ILE A 190 16.71 -7.00 -15.25
C ILE A 190 16.89 -6.72 -16.74
N LYS A 191 18.09 -6.96 -17.27
CA LYS A 191 18.49 -6.55 -18.64
C LYS A 191 18.44 -7.67 -19.68
N ASP A 192 18.56 -8.93 -19.27
CA ASP A 192 18.61 -10.08 -20.17
C ASP A 192 18.19 -11.38 -19.46
N GLN A 193 18.15 -12.50 -20.18
CA GLN A 193 17.76 -13.79 -19.63
C GLN A 193 18.73 -14.29 -18.57
N ALA A 194 20.03 -14.07 -18.74
CA ALA A 194 21.03 -14.52 -17.77
C ALA A 194 20.87 -13.78 -16.43
N ALA A 195 20.60 -12.45 -16.47
CA ALA A 195 20.29 -11.66 -15.29
C ALA A 195 18.95 -12.08 -14.64
N PHE A 196 17.95 -12.47 -15.45
CA PHE A 196 16.69 -13.01 -14.95
C PHE A 196 16.90 -14.32 -14.18
N ASP A 197 17.60 -15.26 -14.76
CA ASP A 197 17.90 -16.57 -14.15
C ASP A 197 18.77 -16.41 -12.88
N ALA A 198 19.74 -15.49 -12.91
CA ALA A 198 20.56 -15.14 -11.75
C ALA A 198 19.72 -14.54 -10.61
N THR A 199 18.75 -13.69 -10.94
CA THR A 199 17.81 -13.11 -9.95
C THR A 199 16.93 -14.18 -9.32
N VAL A 200 16.36 -15.08 -10.12
CA VAL A 200 15.57 -16.22 -9.62
C VAL A 200 16.40 -17.11 -8.68
N LYS A 201 17.63 -17.42 -9.08
CA LYS A 201 18.56 -18.22 -8.25
C LYS A 201 18.87 -17.51 -6.94
N TYR A 202 19.24 -16.23 -7.00
CA TYR A 202 19.54 -15.41 -5.82
C TYR A 202 18.33 -15.36 -4.85
N ASN A 203 17.13 -15.12 -5.35
CA ASN A 203 15.92 -15.07 -4.51
C ASN A 203 15.67 -16.38 -3.78
N ARG A 204 15.88 -17.54 -4.45
CA ARG A 204 15.75 -18.85 -3.81
C ARG A 204 16.80 -19.05 -2.71
N GLU A 205 18.04 -18.64 -2.95
CA GLU A 205 19.13 -18.70 -1.97
C GLU A 205 18.81 -17.79 -0.77
N LEU A 206 18.39 -16.54 -1.03
CA LEU A 206 18.02 -15.59 0.00
C LEU A 206 16.87 -16.11 0.86
N ARG A 207 15.80 -16.64 0.25
CA ARG A 207 14.66 -17.21 0.99
C ARG A 207 15.06 -18.40 1.88
N ALA A 208 15.92 -19.29 1.38
CA ALA A 208 16.42 -20.41 2.17
C ALA A 208 17.25 -19.92 3.36
N ASP A 209 18.10 -18.91 3.14
CA ASP A 209 18.91 -18.30 4.20
C ASP A 209 18.01 -17.58 5.23
N CYS A 210 17.05 -16.75 4.78
CA CYS A 210 16.14 -16.05 5.67
C CYS A 210 15.31 -17.02 6.51
N ARG A 211 14.79 -18.11 5.92
CA ARG A 211 14.05 -19.15 6.66
C ARG A 211 14.90 -19.78 7.75
N LYS A 212 16.18 -20.02 7.49
CA LYS A 212 17.13 -20.59 8.46
C LYS A 212 17.42 -19.63 9.62
N ASN A 213 17.49 -18.32 9.33
CA ASN A 213 17.93 -17.30 10.28
C ASN A 213 16.76 -16.60 10.99
N THR A 214 15.51 -16.87 10.61
CA THR A 214 14.32 -16.34 11.29
C THR A 214 13.89 -17.31 12.37
N GLU A 215 13.78 -16.82 13.60
CA GLU A 215 13.45 -17.62 14.78
C GLU A 215 12.02 -18.18 14.73
N HIS A 216 11.80 -19.25 15.47
CA HIS A 216 10.48 -19.86 15.70
C HIS A 216 9.77 -20.36 14.43
N GLY A 217 10.46 -20.53 13.29
CA GLY A 217 9.80 -20.88 12.03
C GLY A 217 8.84 -19.80 11.49
N LEU A 218 8.92 -18.59 12.04
CA LEU A 218 8.00 -17.49 11.71
C LEU A 218 8.07 -17.07 10.23
N PHE A 219 9.20 -17.35 9.56
CA PHE A 219 9.38 -17.04 8.15
C PHE A 219 8.24 -17.49 7.24
N ASP A 220 7.64 -18.64 7.51
CA ASP A 220 6.56 -19.21 6.69
C ASP A 220 5.16 -18.70 7.07
N HIS A 221 5.05 -17.76 8.01
CA HIS A 221 3.78 -17.25 8.56
C HIS A 221 3.74 -15.73 8.70
N VAL A 222 4.41 -14.99 7.80
CA VAL A 222 4.44 -13.52 7.85
C VAL A 222 3.44 -12.86 6.87
N ASP A 223 2.50 -13.62 6.35
CA ASP A 223 1.41 -13.14 5.48
C ASP A 223 0.40 -12.27 6.22
N THR A 224 -0.34 -11.44 5.47
CA THR A 224 -1.32 -10.52 6.05
C THR A 224 -2.54 -11.24 6.66
N LEU A 225 -2.93 -12.45 6.19
CA LEU A 225 -4.03 -13.20 6.82
C LEU A 225 -3.67 -13.64 8.25
N SER A 226 -2.42 -13.98 8.48
CA SER A 226 -1.90 -14.25 9.83
C SER A 226 -1.87 -12.98 10.67
N MET A 227 -1.47 -11.82 10.09
CA MET A 227 -1.50 -10.52 10.77
C MET A 227 -2.93 -10.07 11.12
N VAL A 228 -3.94 -10.42 10.32
CA VAL A 228 -5.37 -10.15 10.62
C VAL A 228 -5.80 -10.85 11.91
N LYS A 229 -5.33 -12.06 12.14
CA LYS A 229 -5.61 -12.80 13.38
C LYS A 229 -4.86 -12.21 14.57
N ASP A 230 -3.62 -11.73 14.35
CA ASP A 230 -2.87 -10.98 15.36
C ASP A 230 -3.61 -9.69 15.75
N LEU A 231 -4.14 -8.95 14.78
CA LEU A 231 -4.90 -7.72 15.00
C LEU A 231 -6.17 -7.99 15.83
N ASP A 232 -6.85 -9.12 15.59
CA ASP A 232 -8.00 -9.51 16.41
C ASP A 232 -7.60 -9.92 17.83
N ALA A 233 -6.44 -10.57 17.99
CA ALA A 233 -5.88 -10.87 19.31
C ALA A 233 -5.49 -9.60 20.07
N ILE A 234 -4.88 -8.61 19.39
CA ILE A 234 -4.59 -7.28 19.96
C ILE A 234 -5.88 -6.61 20.41
N ARG A 235 -6.92 -6.56 19.56
CA ARG A 235 -8.25 -6.02 19.93
C ARG A 235 -8.76 -6.67 21.22
N ALA A 236 -8.71 -7.98 21.30
CA ALA A 236 -9.19 -8.72 22.47
C ALA A 236 -8.35 -8.43 23.72
N ALA A 237 -7.01 -8.39 23.61
CA ALA A 237 -6.09 -8.08 24.71
C ALA A 237 -6.22 -6.64 25.23
N LEU A 238 -6.65 -5.69 24.37
CA LEU A 238 -7.01 -4.33 24.75
C LEU A 238 -8.38 -4.22 25.43
N GLY A 239 -9.14 -5.33 25.51
CA GLY A 239 -10.50 -5.35 26.08
C GLY A 239 -11.57 -4.74 25.16
N GLU A 240 -11.25 -4.51 23.90
CA GLU A 240 -12.17 -3.88 22.94
C GLU A 240 -13.11 -4.92 22.32
N ARG A 241 -14.41 -4.69 22.42
CA ARG A 241 -15.41 -5.57 21.78
C ARG A 241 -15.36 -5.48 20.25
N THR A 242 -15.09 -4.31 19.73
CA THR A 242 -15.00 -4.00 18.30
C THR A 242 -13.77 -3.14 18.02
N LEU A 243 -13.13 -3.35 16.88
CA LEU A 243 -11.91 -2.68 16.47
C LEU A 243 -12.19 -1.26 15.96
N THR A 244 -11.43 -0.29 16.46
CA THR A 244 -11.21 1.01 15.82
C THR A 244 -9.82 0.97 15.20
N PHE A 245 -9.73 1.16 13.89
CA PHE A 245 -8.49 0.98 13.14
C PHE A 245 -8.28 2.08 12.11
N HIS A 246 -7.04 2.53 11.99
CA HIS A 246 -6.57 3.40 10.93
C HIS A 246 -5.37 2.72 10.24
N GLY A 247 -5.59 2.13 9.08
CA GLY A 247 -4.53 1.55 8.25
C GLY A 247 -4.04 2.53 7.22
N SER A 248 -2.72 2.63 7.08
CA SER A 248 -2.08 3.49 6.09
C SER A 248 -1.28 2.66 5.09
N SER A 249 -1.39 2.96 3.78
CA SER A 249 -0.62 2.29 2.74
C SER A 249 -0.81 0.77 2.78
N TYR A 250 0.25 -0.03 2.90
CA TYR A 250 0.13 -1.49 3.02
C TYR A 250 -0.73 -1.94 4.22
N GLY A 251 -0.81 -1.12 5.28
CA GLY A 251 -1.71 -1.36 6.41
C GLY A 251 -3.20 -1.32 6.05
N THR A 252 -3.58 -0.81 4.88
CA THR A 252 -4.96 -0.88 4.39
C THR A 252 -5.37 -2.30 4.03
N LEU A 253 -4.44 -3.11 3.48
CA LEU A 253 -4.67 -4.52 3.20
C LEU A 253 -5.05 -5.28 4.49
N LEU A 254 -4.36 -4.99 5.59
CA LEU A 254 -4.70 -5.55 6.90
C LEU A 254 -6.14 -5.20 7.33
N GLY A 255 -6.54 -3.92 7.16
CA GLY A 255 -7.89 -3.45 7.46
C GLY A 255 -8.97 -4.05 6.55
N GLU A 256 -8.69 -4.17 5.26
CA GLU A 256 -9.57 -4.78 4.25
C GLU A 256 -9.88 -6.24 4.58
N GLN A 257 -8.84 -7.03 4.82
CA GLN A 257 -8.96 -8.44 5.15
C GLN A 257 -9.51 -8.67 6.57
N TYR A 258 -9.27 -7.73 7.50
CA TYR A 258 -9.94 -7.76 8.80
C TYR A 258 -11.45 -7.58 8.66
N ALA A 259 -11.89 -6.64 7.84
CA ALA A 259 -13.32 -6.44 7.56
C ALA A 259 -13.97 -7.64 6.86
N GLU A 260 -13.20 -8.38 6.05
CA GLU A 260 -13.66 -9.61 5.39
C GLU A 260 -13.81 -10.77 6.38
N GLN A 261 -12.82 -10.97 7.26
CA GLN A 261 -12.84 -12.08 8.22
C GLN A 261 -13.69 -11.80 9.46
N TYR A 262 -13.68 -10.56 9.96
CA TYR A 262 -14.35 -10.16 11.21
C TYR A 262 -15.32 -8.99 11.04
N PRO A 263 -16.27 -9.02 10.07
CA PRO A 263 -17.10 -7.88 9.73
C PRO A 263 -17.95 -7.35 10.90
N LYS A 264 -18.33 -8.22 11.83
CA LYS A 264 -19.10 -7.85 13.03
C LYS A 264 -18.25 -7.26 14.16
N ARG A 265 -16.91 -7.33 14.03
CA ARG A 265 -15.96 -6.80 15.02
C ARG A 265 -15.43 -5.42 14.65
N VAL A 266 -15.95 -4.80 13.59
CA VAL A 266 -15.56 -3.45 13.15
C VAL A 266 -16.41 -2.42 13.88
N ARG A 267 -15.78 -1.44 14.57
CA ARG A 267 -16.40 -0.22 15.07
C ARG A 267 -16.26 0.91 14.05
N ALA A 268 -15.03 1.25 13.71
CA ALA A 268 -14.66 2.25 12.71
C ALA A 268 -13.34 1.82 12.04
N LEU A 269 -13.30 1.88 10.73
CA LEU A 269 -12.16 1.43 9.93
C LEU A 269 -11.84 2.50 8.89
N VAL A 270 -10.67 3.12 9.01
CA VAL A 270 -10.10 4.06 8.04
C VAL A 270 -9.04 3.33 7.22
N LEU A 271 -9.13 3.44 5.91
CA LEU A 271 -8.16 2.94 4.94
C LEU A 271 -7.63 4.13 4.17
N GLU A 272 -6.38 4.50 4.44
CA GLU A 272 -5.72 5.68 3.90
C GLU A 272 -4.63 5.29 2.89
N SER A 273 -4.65 5.91 1.70
CA SER A 273 -3.72 5.54 0.61
C SER A 273 -3.83 4.06 0.28
N VAL A 274 -4.97 3.69 -0.25
CA VAL A 274 -5.51 2.32 -0.32
C VAL A 274 -4.75 1.44 -1.30
N VAL A 275 -4.40 0.23 -0.87
CA VAL A 275 -3.79 -0.82 -1.70
C VAL A 275 -4.87 -1.72 -2.28
N ASP A 276 -4.89 -1.95 -3.58
CA ASP A 276 -5.82 -2.91 -4.22
C ASP A 276 -5.17 -4.29 -4.37
N HIS A 277 -5.47 -5.19 -3.46
CA HIS A 277 -4.96 -6.56 -3.46
C HIS A 277 -5.71 -7.49 -4.44
N SER A 278 -6.41 -6.96 -5.44
CA SER A 278 -7.03 -7.75 -6.49
C SER A 278 -6.27 -7.71 -7.81
N LEU A 279 -5.17 -6.95 -7.87
CA LEU A 279 -4.43 -6.67 -9.10
C LEU A 279 -3.48 -7.81 -9.48
N GLY A 280 -3.46 -8.20 -10.76
CA GLY A 280 -2.42 -9.06 -11.32
C GLY A 280 -1.14 -8.28 -11.66
N THR A 281 -0.09 -8.99 -12.10
CA THR A 281 1.24 -8.40 -12.39
C THR A 281 1.16 -7.17 -13.29
N ARG A 282 0.42 -7.25 -14.39
CA ARG A 282 0.32 -6.16 -15.36
C ARG A 282 -0.36 -4.94 -14.77
N GLU A 283 -1.53 -5.12 -14.19
CA GLU A 283 -2.31 -4.03 -13.60
C GLU A 283 -1.54 -3.37 -12.46
N PHE A 284 -0.90 -4.17 -11.60
CA PHE A 284 -0.08 -3.67 -10.50
C PHE A 284 1.06 -2.78 -11.01
N LEU A 285 1.84 -3.25 -12.01
CA LEU A 285 2.94 -2.49 -12.59
C LEU A 285 2.47 -1.22 -13.30
N THR A 286 1.46 -1.34 -14.17
CA THR A 286 1.05 -0.21 -15.02
C THR A 286 0.27 0.86 -14.25
N THR A 287 -0.55 0.48 -13.27
CA THR A 287 -1.30 1.47 -12.47
C THR A 287 -0.39 2.21 -11.50
N GLN A 288 0.61 1.54 -10.90
CA GLN A 288 1.58 2.25 -10.07
C GLN A 288 2.48 3.18 -10.90
N ALA A 289 2.87 2.76 -12.11
CA ALA A 289 3.62 3.61 -13.02
C ALA A 289 2.82 4.86 -13.43
N ALA A 290 1.55 4.70 -13.80
CA ALA A 290 0.66 5.80 -14.15
C ALA A 290 0.49 6.80 -13.00
N THR A 291 0.35 6.28 -11.80
CA THR A 291 0.21 7.09 -10.57
C THR A 291 1.46 7.90 -10.26
N LEU A 292 2.65 7.30 -10.43
CA LEU A 292 3.92 8.02 -10.22
C LEU A 292 4.16 9.05 -11.33
N GLN A 293 3.78 8.74 -12.57
CA GLN A 293 3.84 9.70 -13.69
C GLN A 293 2.93 10.90 -13.44
N ASP A 294 1.69 10.67 -13.02
CA ASP A 294 0.73 11.71 -12.68
C ASP A 294 1.28 12.66 -11.61
N SER A 295 1.86 12.13 -10.53
CA SER A 295 2.49 12.95 -9.49
C SER A 295 3.71 13.73 -9.97
N PHE A 296 4.48 13.18 -10.90
CA PHE A 296 5.60 13.88 -11.53
C PHE A 296 5.11 14.96 -12.50
N ASP A 297 4.03 14.72 -13.22
CA ASP A 297 3.39 15.69 -14.11
C ASP A 297 2.91 16.92 -13.34
N GLU A 298 2.31 16.70 -12.17
CA GLU A 298 1.88 17.76 -11.25
C GLU A 298 3.06 18.57 -10.70
N PHE A 299 4.17 17.91 -10.34
CA PHE A 299 5.40 18.56 -9.92
C PHE A 299 5.98 19.44 -11.06
N ALA A 300 6.07 18.92 -12.28
CA ALA A 300 6.57 19.69 -13.43
C ALA A 300 5.69 20.92 -13.70
N ALA A 301 4.36 20.75 -13.69
CA ALA A 301 3.41 21.85 -13.84
C ALA A 301 3.48 22.88 -12.70
N TRP A 302 3.82 22.46 -11.48
CA TRP A 302 4.09 23.39 -10.38
C TRP A 302 5.36 24.21 -10.64
N CYS A 303 6.43 23.60 -11.11
CA CYS A 303 7.67 24.31 -11.47
C CYS A 303 7.44 25.34 -12.57
N ASP A 304 6.56 25.04 -13.54
CA ASP A 304 6.24 25.99 -14.62
C ASP A 304 5.55 27.26 -14.10
N ARG A 305 4.72 27.15 -13.04
CA ARG A 305 3.92 28.28 -12.50
C ARG A 305 4.49 28.94 -11.25
N SER A 306 5.46 28.31 -10.56
CA SER A 306 5.95 28.77 -9.25
C SER A 306 7.37 29.31 -9.34
N GLU A 307 7.56 30.57 -8.93
CA GLU A 307 8.89 31.18 -8.76
C GLU A 307 9.70 30.53 -7.62
N ASP A 308 9.03 29.81 -6.71
CA ASP A 308 9.67 29.04 -5.64
C ASP A 308 10.36 27.76 -6.14
N CYS A 309 10.12 27.34 -7.38
CA CYS A 309 10.79 26.20 -7.96
C CYS A 309 12.20 26.57 -8.44
N ALA A 310 13.23 25.88 -7.94
CA ALA A 310 14.62 26.07 -8.39
C ALA A 310 14.83 25.75 -9.89
N LEU A 311 13.84 25.12 -10.53
CA LEU A 311 13.84 24.81 -11.97
C LEU A 311 12.86 25.68 -12.76
N HIS A 312 12.31 26.76 -12.14
CA HIS A 312 11.40 27.67 -12.82
C HIS A 312 12.03 28.25 -14.10
N GLY A 313 11.27 28.26 -15.19
CA GLY A 313 11.77 28.68 -16.50
C GLY A 313 12.65 27.68 -17.23
N SER A 314 12.88 26.49 -16.66
CA SER A 314 13.61 25.37 -17.28
C SER A 314 12.64 24.27 -17.73
N ASP A 315 13.02 23.50 -18.75
CA ASP A 315 12.28 22.30 -19.12
C ASP A 315 12.59 21.14 -18.14
N VAL A 316 11.74 20.97 -17.12
CA VAL A 316 11.89 19.94 -16.09
C VAL A 316 11.93 18.53 -16.67
N ARG A 317 11.17 18.27 -17.76
CA ARG A 317 11.14 16.93 -18.39
C ARG A 317 12.40 16.65 -19.20
N ALA A 318 12.92 17.64 -19.91
CA ALA A 318 14.19 17.51 -20.60
C ALA A 318 15.33 17.25 -19.62
N LEU A 319 15.39 18.01 -18.52
CA LEU A 319 16.35 17.79 -17.44
C LEU A 319 16.24 16.37 -16.87
N TRP A 320 15.02 15.93 -16.54
CA TRP A 320 14.75 14.58 -16.02
C TRP A 320 15.21 13.49 -16.99
N SER A 321 14.93 13.67 -18.30
CA SER A 321 15.33 12.73 -19.33
C SER A 321 16.86 12.61 -19.44
N ASP A 322 17.59 13.72 -19.31
CA ASP A 322 19.07 13.70 -19.28
C ASP A 322 19.59 12.97 -18.02
N LEU A 323 19.08 13.31 -16.85
CA LEU A 323 19.46 12.65 -15.60
C LEU A 323 19.23 11.13 -15.66
N LEU A 324 18.09 10.72 -16.20
CA LEU A 324 17.75 9.31 -16.36
C LEU A 324 18.70 8.61 -17.36
N ALA A 325 19.03 9.27 -18.48
CA ALA A 325 19.98 8.75 -19.45
C ALA A 325 21.41 8.65 -18.86
N ARG A 326 21.82 9.62 -18.04
CA ARG A 326 23.10 9.55 -17.30
C ARG A 326 23.12 8.39 -16.32
N ALA A 327 22.03 8.18 -15.57
CA ALA A 327 21.88 7.03 -14.66
C ALA A 327 21.95 5.69 -15.42
N GLU A 328 21.35 5.60 -16.61
CA GLU A 328 21.39 4.39 -17.46
C GLU A 328 22.78 4.06 -17.97
N ARG A 329 23.63 5.08 -18.20
CA ARG A 329 25.05 4.90 -18.56
C ARG A 329 25.96 4.68 -17.36
N GLY A 330 25.48 4.90 -16.12
CA GLY A 330 26.28 4.85 -14.91
C GLY A 330 27.10 6.12 -14.64
N ASP A 331 26.76 7.23 -15.30
CA ASP A 331 27.45 8.53 -15.23
C ASP A 331 26.84 9.47 -14.17
N LEU A 332 25.81 9.03 -13.44
CA LEU A 332 25.16 9.81 -12.39
C LEU A 332 25.56 9.28 -11.01
N SER A 333 26.04 10.16 -10.13
CA SER A 333 26.39 9.79 -8.76
C SER A 333 25.94 10.83 -7.75
N VAL A 334 25.66 10.39 -6.52
CA VAL A 334 25.31 11.22 -5.37
C VAL A 334 26.17 10.80 -4.18
N GLY A 335 26.91 11.73 -3.60
CA GLY A 335 27.77 11.44 -2.45
C GLY A 335 28.83 10.35 -2.74
N GLY A 336 29.29 10.22 -3.99
CA GLY A 336 30.24 9.19 -4.41
C GLY A 336 29.64 7.82 -4.73
N THR A 337 28.31 7.68 -4.64
CA THR A 337 27.58 6.45 -4.99
C THR A 337 26.92 6.60 -6.35
N THR A 338 27.22 5.71 -7.29
CA THR A 338 26.53 5.67 -8.61
C THR A 338 25.06 5.32 -8.42
N LEU A 339 24.18 6.13 -9.01
CA LEU A 339 22.73 5.90 -8.98
C LEU A 339 22.30 5.10 -10.21
N ALA A 340 21.67 3.96 -9.97
CA ALA A 340 20.94 3.28 -11.04
C ALA A 340 19.61 4.02 -11.37
N PRO A 341 19.08 3.85 -12.60
CA PRO A 341 17.82 4.51 -13.00
C PRO A 341 16.65 4.25 -12.05
N PHE A 342 16.55 3.04 -11.52
CA PHE A 342 15.54 2.66 -10.54
C PHE A 342 15.70 3.46 -9.23
N ASP A 343 16.94 3.59 -8.72
CA ASP A 343 17.22 4.29 -7.47
C ASP A 343 16.90 5.79 -7.58
N LEU A 344 17.22 6.40 -8.74
CA LEU A 344 16.86 7.78 -9.05
C LEU A 344 15.33 7.97 -9.02
N ASN A 345 14.57 7.07 -9.66
CA ASN A 345 13.09 7.10 -9.60
C ASN A 345 12.56 6.98 -8.17
N VAL A 346 13.14 6.09 -7.35
CA VAL A 346 12.75 5.91 -5.93
C VAL A 346 13.03 7.16 -5.10
N LEU A 347 14.16 7.84 -5.34
CA LEU A 347 14.50 9.09 -4.65
C LEU A 347 13.52 10.22 -4.98
N VAL A 348 13.09 10.33 -6.23
CA VAL A 348 12.05 11.30 -6.64
C VAL A 348 10.70 10.92 -6.03
N MET A 349 10.29 9.64 -6.14
CA MET A 349 9.03 9.17 -5.57
C MET A 349 8.92 9.47 -4.08
N LYS A 350 10.00 9.28 -3.30
CA LYS A 350 10.01 9.58 -1.86
C LYS A 350 9.75 11.05 -1.55
N ARG A 351 10.22 11.97 -2.42
CA ARG A 351 10.00 13.42 -2.27
C ARG A 351 8.61 13.86 -2.74
N LEU A 352 7.94 13.00 -3.52
CA LEU A 352 6.54 13.18 -3.91
C LEU A 352 5.56 12.63 -2.85
N TYR A 353 6.03 11.82 -1.89
CA TYR A 353 5.18 11.27 -0.81
C TYR A 353 4.64 12.36 0.12
N ASP A 354 5.55 13.11 0.72
CA ASP A 354 5.23 14.37 1.36
C ASP A 354 5.62 15.43 0.32
N PRO A 355 4.69 16.19 -0.27
CA PRO A 355 4.99 17.00 -1.44
C PRO A 355 5.95 18.15 -1.12
N GLU A 356 7.19 17.81 -0.84
CA GLU A 356 8.34 18.70 -0.62
C GLU A 356 8.91 19.13 -1.96
N TRP A 357 8.10 19.76 -2.79
CA TRP A 357 8.43 20.05 -4.19
C TRP A 357 9.59 21.02 -4.35
N ARG A 358 9.75 21.98 -3.44
CA ARG A 358 10.93 22.87 -3.44
C ARG A 358 12.22 22.04 -3.27
N LYS A 359 12.26 21.14 -2.29
CA LYS A 359 13.42 20.27 -2.06
C LYS A 359 13.65 19.29 -3.21
N LEU A 360 12.58 18.85 -3.88
CA LEU A 360 12.72 18.04 -5.08
C LEU A 360 13.34 18.83 -6.23
N ALA A 361 12.90 20.08 -6.46
CA ALA A 361 13.47 20.95 -7.47
C ALA A 361 14.94 21.26 -7.20
N GLU A 362 15.30 21.61 -5.96
CA GLU A 362 16.67 21.83 -5.52
C GLU A 362 17.56 20.60 -5.72
N PHE A 363 17.03 19.41 -5.37
CA PHE A 363 17.73 18.14 -5.57
C PHE A 363 18.01 17.88 -7.06
N LEU A 364 17.02 18.03 -7.94
CA LEU A 364 17.18 17.80 -9.37
C LEU A 364 18.10 18.86 -10.02
N HIS A 365 18.00 20.11 -9.58
CA HIS A 365 18.91 21.21 -10.02
C HIS A 365 20.35 20.90 -9.64
N GLY A 366 20.60 20.47 -8.39
CA GLY A 366 21.94 20.08 -7.94
C GLY A 366 22.55 18.95 -8.75
N LEU A 367 21.75 17.93 -9.14
CA LEU A 367 22.20 16.84 -10.01
C LEU A 367 22.59 17.30 -11.42
N SER A 368 21.99 18.39 -11.92
CA SER A 368 22.35 18.97 -13.22
C SER A 368 23.68 19.73 -13.17
N GLU A 369 23.96 20.44 -12.08
CA GLU A 369 25.19 21.22 -11.90
C GLU A 369 26.43 20.35 -11.64
N ASP A 370 26.29 19.23 -10.89
CA ASP A 370 27.39 18.29 -10.64
C ASP A 370 27.92 17.66 -11.94
N GLY A 371 27.10 17.63 -13.01
CA GLY A 371 27.53 17.27 -14.36
C GLY A 371 28.44 18.31 -15.03
N ASN A 372 28.46 19.56 -14.53
CA ASN A 372 29.25 20.69 -15.05
C ASN A 372 30.56 20.96 -14.29
N GLY A 373 31.00 20.04 -13.40
CA GLY A 373 32.34 20.08 -12.81
C GLY A 373 32.48 20.87 -11.51
N ASN A 374 31.41 21.13 -10.77
CA ASN A 374 31.51 21.79 -9.48
C ASN A 374 31.46 20.78 -8.33
N LYS A 375 32.61 20.54 -7.69
CA LYS A 375 32.76 19.70 -6.51
C LYS A 375 32.35 20.50 -5.28
N GLY A 376 31.16 20.30 -4.76
CA GLY A 376 30.86 20.70 -3.39
C GLY A 376 29.49 21.32 -3.10
N THR A 377 28.50 20.48 -2.86
CA THR A 377 27.43 20.84 -1.95
C THR A 377 27.15 19.65 -1.02
N ARG A 378 27.49 19.82 0.26
CA ARG A 378 27.10 18.90 1.33
C ARG A 378 25.58 18.96 1.48
N ALA A 379 24.91 17.87 1.15
CA ALA A 379 23.49 17.71 1.45
C ALA A 379 23.30 17.79 2.97
N ALA A 380 22.52 18.77 3.42
CA ALA A 380 22.07 18.87 4.79
C ALA A 380 21.23 17.64 5.15
N GLY A 381 21.62 16.94 6.21
CA GLY A 381 20.97 15.73 6.66
C GLY A 381 19.55 15.99 7.16
N GLY A 382 18.56 15.43 6.44
CA GLY A 382 17.21 15.25 6.93
C GLY A 382 17.08 13.84 7.53
N THR A 383 16.75 13.76 8.81
CA THR A 383 16.46 12.51 9.50
C THR A 383 15.10 11.99 9.08
N GLY A 384 15.07 11.09 8.10
CA GLY A 384 13.91 10.26 7.77
C GLY A 384 14.19 8.81 8.21
N PRO A 385 13.17 7.96 8.42
CA PRO A 385 13.37 6.61 8.91
C PRO A 385 14.23 5.80 7.96
N SER A 386 15.27 5.21 8.53
CA SER A 386 16.34 4.45 7.92
C SER A 386 15.80 3.30 7.06
N ALA A 387 15.88 3.44 5.74
CA ALA A 387 16.15 2.28 4.91
C ALA A 387 17.65 2.07 4.94
N ALA A 388 18.11 0.88 5.36
CA ALA A 388 19.50 0.55 5.56
C ALA A 388 20.39 1.06 4.41
N ALA A 389 21.24 2.05 4.71
CA ALA A 389 22.29 2.48 3.82
C ALA A 389 23.33 1.37 3.75
N SER A 390 23.61 0.88 2.53
CA SER A 390 24.76 0.05 2.26
C SER A 390 26.03 0.88 2.50
N THR A 391 26.67 0.67 3.64
CA THR A 391 28.05 1.14 3.85
C THR A 391 28.97 0.33 2.96
N GLY A 392 29.81 1.01 2.18
CA GLY A 392 30.81 0.40 1.32
C GLY A 392 31.82 -0.50 2.07
N PRO A 393 32.53 -1.40 1.38
CA PRO A 393 33.28 -2.48 2.00
C PRO A 393 34.48 -1.95 2.80
N SER A 394 34.38 -2.05 4.12
CA SER A 394 35.54 -1.98 5.00
C SER A 394 36.29 -3.31 4.92
N LYS A 395 37.49 -3.31 4.34
CA LYS A 395 38.40 -4.46 4.39
C LYS A 395 38.95 -4.62 5.81
N ALA A 396 38.36 -5.51 6.57
CA ALA A 396 39.03 -6.19 7.67
C ALA A 396 38.46 -7.59 7.81
N ALA A 397 39.10 -8.58 7.22
CA ALA A 397 38.82 -9.98 7.45
C ALA A 397 39.30 -10.36 8.84
N SER A 398 38.42 -10.38 9.83
CA SER A 398 38.62 -11.07 11.10
C SER A 398 38.01 -12.46 11.01
N ARG A 399 38.86 -13.48 11.14
CA ARG A 399 38.43 -14.89 11.27
C ARG A 399 37.67 -15.05 12.57
N GLY A 400 36.41 -15.45 12.50
CA GLY A 400 35.62 -15.91 13.65
C GLY A 400 34.44 -15.05 14.11
N ALA A 401 34.02 -13.99 13.37
CA ALA A 401 32.79 -13.29 13.67
C ALA A 401 31.60 -14.07 13.11
N GLU A 402 30.56 -14.30 13.93
CA GLU A 402 29.27 -14.78 13.42
C GLU A 402 28.78 -13.90 12.27
N PRO A 403 28.14 -14.48 11.23
CA PRO A 403 27.64 -13.69 10.12
C PRO A 403 26.62 -12.66 10.63
N SER A 404 26.83 -11.37 10.34
CA SER A 404 25.87 -10.32 10.66
C SER A 404 24.55 -10.58 9.92
N LEU A 405 23.42 -10.41 10.62
CA LEU A 405 22.07 -10.60 10.10
C LEU A 405 21.41 -9.24 9.85
N GLY A 406 20.77 -9.10 8.67
CA GLY A 406 19.94 -7.96 8.32
C GLY A 406 18.45 -8.34 8.23
N SER A 407 17.57 -7.36 8.16
CA SER A 407 16.13 -7.57 8.00
C SER A 407 15.73 -7.57 6.52
N ASN A 408 14.77 -8.47 6.16
CA ASN A 408 14.20 -8.54 4.81
C ASN A 408 12.66 -8.57 4.83
N PRO A 409 11.99 -7.43 4.99
CA PRO A 409 10.53 -7.36 5.05
C PRO A 409 9.84 -7.66 3.70
N PHE A 410 10.59 -7.77 2.57
CA PHE A 410 10.02 -8.15 1.28
C PHE A 410 9.40 -9.54 1.26
N GLU A 411 9.76 -10.41 2.19
CA GLU A 411 9.14 -11.71 2.32
C GLU A 411 7.65 -11.62 2.59
N ILE A 412 7.21 -10.66 3.41
CA ILE A 412 5.80 -10.37 3.67
C ILE A 412 5.05 -10.13 2.35
N PHE A 413 5.62 -9.27 1.48
CA PHE A 413 5.03 -8.99 0.18
C PHE A 413 4.92 -10.25 -0.68
N CYS A 414 5.96 -11.09 -0.69
CA CYS A 414 5.97 -12.31 -1.50
C CYS A 414 5.03 -13.41 -0.96
N GLN A 415 4.60 -13.34 0.30
CA GLN A 415 3.57 -14.22 0.87
C GLN A 415 2.14 -13.69 0.67
N ASP A 416 1.98 -12.41 0.33
CA ASP A 416 0.70 -11.81 0.00
C ASP A 416 0.43 -11.73 -1.51
N TRP A 417 1.47 -11.69 -2.35
CA TRP A 417 1.32 -11.39 -3.76
C TRP A 417 1.86 -12.48 -4.68
N ARG A 418 1.04 -12.90 -5.61
CA ARG A 418 1.44 -13.71 -6.74
C ARG A 418 1.58 -12.85 -7.98
N LEU A 419 2.82 -12.50 -8.34
CA LEU A 419 3.14 -11.67 -9.50
C LEU A 419 3.94 -12.49 -10.53
N PRO A 420 3.30 -13.42 -11.28
CA PRO A 420 4.00 -14.32 -12.17
C PRO A 420 4.67 -13.57 -13.32
N VAL A 421 5.93 -13.88 -13.53
CA VAL A 421 6.74 -13.54 -14.70
C VAL A 421 7.56 -14.78 -15.05
N ARG A 422 7.39 -15.29 -16.27
CA ARG A 422 7.91 -16.62 -16.66
C ARG A 422 9.39 -16.61 -17.05
N ASP A 423 9.79 -15.56 -17.78
CA ASP A 423 11.11 -15.40 -18.36
C ASP A 423 11.43 -13.92 -18.62
N TYR A 424 12.65 -13.64 -19.08
CA TYR A 424 13.05 -12.27 -19.40
C TYR A 424 12.18 -11.63 -20.50
N GLN A 425 11.71 -12.38 -21.47
CA GLN A 425 10.87 -11.81 -22.54
C GLN A 425 9.52 -11.33 -22.00
N ASP A 426 8.96 -12.09 -21.04
CA ASP A 426 7.74 -11.72 -20.32
C ASP A 426 7.97 -10.45 -19.50
N TYR A 427 9.06 -10.41 -18.72
CA TYR A 427 9.49 -9.24 -17.95
C TYR A 427 9.70 -8.00 -18.84
N ALA A 428 10.44 -8.15 -19.94
CA ALA A 428 10.70 -7.06 -20.88
C ALA A 428 9.42 -6.54 -21.57
N ARG A 429 8.41 -7.39 -21.79
CA ARG A 429 7.10 -6.93 -22.29
C ARG A 429 6.41 -6.02 -21.28
N GLU A 430 6.44 -6.38 -19.99
CA GLU A 430 5.85 -5.53 -18.96
C GLU A 430 6.63 -4.22 -18.79
N LEU A 431 7.96 -4.23 -18.83
CA LEU A 431 8.78 -3.00 -18.84
C LEU A 431 8.39 -2.06 -19.99
N ARG A 432 8.23 -2.59 -21.21
CA ARG A 432 7.79 -1.77 -22.35
C ARG A 432 6.38 -1.20 -22.17
N ARG A 433 5.49 -1.89 -21.47
CA ARG A 433 4.16 -1.37 -21.12
C ARG A 433 4.28 -0.22 -20.13
N VAL A 434 5.05 -0.43 -19.07
CA VAL A 434 5.35 0.59 -18.07
C VAL A 434 5.90 1.84 -18.72
N ALA A 435 6.92 1.73 -19.58
CA ALA A 435 7.54 2.86 -20.27
C ALA A 435 6.58 3.61 -21.21
N ARG A 436 5.57 2.95 -21.77
CA ARG A 436 4.52 3.62 -22.55
C ARG A 436 3.49 4.34 -21.68
N THR A 437 3.20 3.78 -20.50
CA THR A 437 2.24 4.37 -19.55
C THR A 437 2.86 5.55 -18.79
N ALA A 438 4.14 5.43 -18.47
CA ALA A 438 4.90 6.40 -17.68
C ALA A 438 6.25 6.66 -18.37
N PRO A 439 6.29 7.51 -19.40
CA PRO A 439 7.52 7.74 -20.18
C PRO A 439 8.64 8.37 -19.35
N ASP A 440 8.31 9.24 -18.40
CA ASP A 440 9.28 9.85 -17.49
C ASP A 440 9.57 8.90 -16.31
N MET A 441 8.53 8.32 -15.69
CA MET A 441 8.62 7.50 -14.47
C MET A 441 8.61 5.98 -14.79
N ARG A 442 9.41 5.55 -15.77
CA ARG A 442 9.42 4.19 -16.32
C ARG A 442 10.01 3.10 -15.42
N TYR A 443 10.49 3.47 -14.22
CA TYR A 443 11.03 2.53 -13.23
C TYR A 443 10.28 2.61 -11.89
N PRO A 444 8.97 2.30 -11.84
CA PRO A 444 8.18 2.40 -10.62
C PRO A 444 8.64 1.41 -9.56
N ARG A 445 8.34 1.70 -8.29
CA ARG A 445 8.70 0.84 -7.14
C ARG A 445 8.14 -0.59 -7.28
N ALA A 446 7.00 -0.77 -7.96
CA ALA A 446 6.41 -2.07 -8.26
C ALA A 446 7.37 -3.05 -8.95
N LEU A 447 8.37 -2.55 -9.71
CA LEU A 447 9.41 -3.40 -10.30
C LEU A 447 10.23 -4.13 -9.24
N MET A 448 10.54 -3.47 -8.11
CA MET A 448 11.25 -4.11 -7.00
C MET A 448 10.42 -5.24 -6.40
N SER A 449 9.11 -5.02 -6.21
CA SER A 449 8.20 -6.05 -5.70
C SER A 449 8.16 -7.26 -6.63
N VAL A 450 8.07 -7.04 -7.94
CA VAL A 450 8.09 -8.12 -8.93
C VAL A 450 9.44 -8.85 -8.92
N SER A 451 10.58 -8.12 -8.99
CA SER A 451 11.90 -8.73 -9.04
C SER A 451 12.25 -9.50 -7.77
N ALA A 452 11.87 -9.00 -6.60
CA ALA A 452 12.13 -9.66 -5.31
C ALA A 452 11.34 -10.98 -5.13
N CYS A 453 10.17 -11.10 -5.77
CA CYS A 453 9.33 -12.30 -5.65
C CYS A 453 9.51 -13.29 -6.83
N LEU A 454 10.45 -13.04 -7.77
CA LEU A 454 10.76 -14.01 -8.83
C LEU A 454 11.24 -15.33 -8.23
N GLY A 455 10.60 -16.42 -8.64
CA GLY A 455 10.92 -17.75 -8.14
C GLY A 455 10.39 -18.08 -6.75
N ALA A 456 9.59 -17.18 -6.13
CA ALA A 456 8.87 -17.47 -4.90
C ALA A 456 7.81 -18.58 -5.12
N PRO A 457 7.49 -19.39 -4.09
CA PRO A 457 6.39 -20.34 -4.16
C PRO A 457 5.04 -19.64 -4.29
N GLN A 458 3.96 -20.43 -4.38
CA GLN A 458 2.60 -19.89 -4.27
C GLN A 458 2.45 -19.19 -2.92
N PRO A 459 2.00 -17.93 -2.87
CA PRO A 459 1.77 -17.22 -1.63
C PRO A 459 0.61 -17.82 -0.83
N ASP A 460 0.66 -17.67 0.50
CA ASP A 460 -0.40 -18.15 1.40
C ASP A 460 -1.63 -17.22 1.35
N ASN A 461 -1.43 -15.96 1.02
CA ASN A 461 -2.47 -14.95 0.85
C ASN A 461 -2.49 -14.38 -0.59
N PRO A 462 -2.84 -15.19 -1.62
CA PRO A 462 -2.87 -14.71 -3.00
C PRO A 462 -3.97 -13.66 -3.20
N GLN A 463 -3.76 -12.78 -4.17
CA GLN A 463 -4.70 -11.73 -4.52
C GLN A 463 -6.10 -12.26 -4.79
N HIS A 464 -7.09 -11.53 -4.28
CA HIS A 464 -8.50 -11.81 -4.55
C HIS A 464 -9.34 -10.53 -4.47
N ARG A 465 -10.54 -10.59 -4.99
CA ARG A 465 -11.51 -9.52 -4.80
C ARG A 465 -12.17 -9.64 -3.43
N LEU A 466 -12.24 -8.53 -2.71
CA LEU A 466 -12.83 -8.48 -1.38
C LEU A 466 -14.31 -8.91 -1.37
N LYS A 467 -14.68 -9.71 -0.36
CA LYS A 467 -16.05 -10.22 -0.15
C LYS A 467 -16.58 -9.82 1.22
N VAL A 468 -16.59 -8.53 1.50
CA VAL A 468 -17.04 -8.01 2.79
C VAL A 468 -18.56 -7.97 2.87
N ARG A 469 -19.14 -8.50 3.96
CA ARG A 469 -20.58 -8.54 4.21
C ARG A 469 -20.88 -8.14 5.64
N ASN A 470 -21.99 -7.39 5.83
CA ASN A 470 -22.54 -7.09 7.16
C ASN A 470 -21.58 -6.36 8.11
N THR A 471 -20.73 -5.47 7.58
CA THR A 471 -19.90 -4.56 8.36
C THR A 471 -20.51 -3.17 8.45
N ARG A 472 -20.01 -2.35 9.38
CA ARG A 472 -20.25 -0.91 9.42
C ARG A 472 -19.61 -0.24 8.19
N PRO A 473 -20.04 0.98 7.81
CA PRO A 473 -19.36 1.72 6.75
C PRO A 473 -17.85 1.83 7.01
N ILE A 474 -17.05 1.62 5.98
CA ILE A 474 -15.60 1.73 5.99
C ILE A 474 -15.24 3.02 5.27
N LEU A 475 -14.45 3.87 5.91
CA LEU A 475 -13.97 5.12 5.31
C LEU A 475 -12.66 4.85 4.55
N LEU A 476 -12.69 5.04 3.24
CA LEU A 476 -11.49 5.09 2.41
C LEU A 476 -11.13 6.55 2.18
N THR A 477 -9.87 6.90 2.29
CA THR A 477 -9.39 8.25 1.98
C THR A 477 -8.12 8.18 1.14
N ASN A 478 -8.09 8.94 0.02
CA ASN A 478 -6.96 8.93 -0.92
C ASN A 478 -6.78 10.29 -1.57
N SER A 479 -5.52 10.69 -1.77
CA SER A 479 -5.17 11.81 -2.65
C SER A 479 -5.40 11.43 -4.10
N ILE A 480 -5.84 12.35 -4.94
CA ILE A 480 -5.95 12.06 -6.39
C ILE A 480 -4.58 11.90 -7.03
N HIS A 481 -3.57 12.61 -6.53
CA HIS A 481 -2.17 12.57 -6.98
C HIS A 481 -1.26 11.87 -5.95
N ASP A 482 -1.65 10.68 -5.48
CA ASP A 482 -0.82 9.86 -4.59
C ASP A 482 0.26 9.13 -5.40
N PRO A 483 1.57 9.33 -5.18
CA PRO A 483 2.63 8.75 -6.02
C PRO A 483 2.84 7.24 -5.84
N ALA A 484 2.21 6.61 -4.85
CA ALA A 484 2.47 5.21 -4.48
C ALA A 484 1.22 4.33 -4.55
N ALA A 485 0.13 4.76 -3.91
CA ALA A 485 -1.15 4.06 -3.88
C ALA A 485 -2.18 4.88 -4.67
N GLY A 486 -2.24 4.66 -5.97
CA GLY A 486 -3.01 5.49 -6.89
C GLY A 486 -4.50 5.55 -6.55
N TYR A 487 -5.13 6.68 -6.82
CA TYR A 487 -6.56 6.91 -6.62
C TYR A 487 -7.43 5.84 -7.31
N SER A 488 -6.94 5.28 -8.44
CA SER A 488 -7.58 4.16 -9.13
C SER A 488 -7.71 2.91 -8.26
N TRP A 489 -6.76 2.66 -7.34
CA TRP A 489 -6.82 1.55 -6.40
C TRP A 489 -7.91 1.77 -5.36
N ALA A 490 -7.95 2.96 -4.76
CA ALA A 490 -9.00 3.32 -3.80
C ALA A 490 -10.41 3.21 -4.41
N THR A 491 -10.59 3.67 -5.66
CA THR A 491 -11.87 3.53 -6.37
C THR A 491 -12.21 2.07 -6.68
N SER A 492 -11.23 1.24 -6.98
CA SER A 492 -11.40 -0.20 -7.19
C SER A 492 -11.83 -0.92 -5.91
N VAL A 493 -11.12 -0.68 -4.80
CA VAL A 493 -11.47 -1.25 -3.49
C VAL A 493 -12.86 -0.75 -3.03
N ALA A 494 -13.18 0.54 -3.23
CA ALA A 494 -14.51 1.06 -2.94
C ALA A 494 -15.62 0.33 -3.71
N ARG A 495 -15.38 0.00 -5.00
CA ARG A 495 -16.32 -0.81 -5.79
C ARG A 495 -16.45 -2.25 -5.27
N GLN A 496 -15.35 -2.85 -4.79
CA GLN A 496 -15.35 -4.21 -4.23
C GLN A 496 -16.13 -4.26 -2.91
N LEU A 497 -15.95 -3.27 -2.04
CA LEU A 497 -16.67 -3.12 -0.77
C LEU A 497 -18.15 -2.70 -0.96
N GLY A 498 -18.49 -2.10 -2.10
CA GLY A 498 -19.83 -1.73 -2.51
C GLY A 498 -20.52 -0.77 -1.52
N ARG A 499 -21.67 -1.15 -1.00
CA ARG A 499 -22.43 -0.30 -0.06
C ARG A 499 -21.72 -0.01 1.26
N HIS A 500 -20.72 -0.81 1.61
CA HIS A 500 -19.97 -0.68 2.85
C HIS A 500 -18.81 0.32 2.75
N ALA A 501 -18.43 0.76 1.53
CA ALA A 501 -17.42 1.78 1.34
C ALA A 501 -17.99 3.19 1.29
N VAL A 502 -17.28 4.12 1.90
CA VAL A 502 -17.42 5.55 1.66
C VAL A 502 -16.04 6.08 1.28
N LEU A 503 -15.86 6.43 0.01
CA LEU A 503 -14.63 7.03 -0.49
C LEU A 503 -14.70 8.54 -0.29
N HIS A 504 -13.75 9.07 0.46
CA HIS A 504 -13.48 10.48 0.66
C HIS A 504 -12.23 10.86 -0.13
N THR A 505 -12.34 11.87 -0.98
CA THR A 505 -11.28 12.29 -1.89
C THR A 505 -10.57 13.53 -1.37
N TYR A 506 -9.26 13.48 -1.29
CA TYR A 506 -8.43 14.68 -1.20
C TYR A 506 -7.98 15.07 -2.61
N GLU A 507 -8.34 16.29 -3.05
CA GLU A 507 -8.07 16.79 -4.42
C GLU A 507 -6.63 17.28 -4.60
N GLY A 508 -5.74 16.91 -3.69
CA GLY A 508 -4.32 17.31 -3.68
C GLY A 508 -3.37 16.14 -3.87
N TRP A 509 -2.17 16.34 -3.42
CA TRP A 509 -0.98 15.54 -3.67
C TRP A 509 -0.50 14.80 -2.42
N GLY A 510 0.36 13.80 -2.64
CA GLY A 510 1.10 13.11 -1.58
C GLY A 510 0.49 11.79 -1.13
N HIS A 511 1.30 11.02 -0.40
CA HIS A 511 0.95 9.69 0.11
C HIS A 511 0.47 9.78 1.55
N GLY A 512 -0.83 9.89 1.72
CA GLY A 512 -1.51 10.14 2.99
C GLY A 512 -2.29 11.45 2.95
N THR A 513 -3.56 11.39 3.36
CA THR A 513 -4.48 12.53 3.33
C THR A 513 -4.60 13.21 4.66
N TYR A 514 -4.42 12.44 5.75
CA TYR A 514 -4.65 12.89 7.13
C TYR A 514 -3.67 13.99 7.55
N SER A 515 -2.39 13.84 7.19
CA SER A 515 -1.36 14.85 7.46
C SER A 515 -1.34 15.99 6.44
N SER A 516 -1.81 15.72 5.21
CA SER A 516 -1.70 16.68 4.09
C SER A 516 -2.87 17.68 4.04
N SER A 517 -4.02 17.36 4.64
CA SER A 517 -5.22 18.20 4.56
C SER A 517 -5.94 18.32 5.89
N PRO A 518 -6.01 19.53 6.48
CA PRO A 518 -6.82 19.78 7.68
C PRO A 518 -8.32 19.43 7.49
N CYS A 519 -8.82 19.50 6.26
CA CYS A 519 -10.17 19.08 5.91
C CYS A 519 -10.30 17.55 6.00
N ALA A 520 -9.39 16.80 5.38
CA ALA A 520 -9.37 15.34 5.46
C ALA A 520 -9.14 14.84 6.90
N GLN A 521 -8.25 15.49 7.66
CA GLN A 521 -8.03 15.21 9.07
C GLN A 521 -9.32 15.31 9.87
N ARG A 522 -10.07 16.42 9.73
CA ARG A 522 -11.36 16.59 10.43
C ARG A 522 -12.36 15.52 10.05
N THR A 523 -12.43 15.12 8.77
CA THR A 523 -13.35 14.07 8.30
C THR A 523 -13.01 12.72 8.92
N VAL A 524 -11.74 12.36 8.97
CA VAL A 524 -11.26 11.11 9.59
C VAL A 524 -11.51 11.13 11.10
N ASP A 525 -11.22 12.25 11.78
CA ASP A 525 -11.47 12.41 13.22
C ASP A 525 -12.96 12.27 13.55
N ASP A 526 -13.84 12.94 12.80
CA ASP A 526 -15.31 12.84 12.99
C ASP A 526 -15.79 11.39 12.84
N TYR A 527 -15.26 10.68 11.84
CA TYR A 527 -15.61 9.29 11.63
C TYR A 527 -15.08 8.38 12.75
N LEU A 528 -13.81 8.51 13.13
CA LEU A 528 -13.21 7.68 14.19
C LEU A 528 -13.86 7.96 15.55
N ILE A 529 -14.07 9.22 15.92
CA ILE A 529 -14.58 9.60 17.24
C ILE A 529 -16.08 9.33 17.35
N GLN A 530 -16.86 9.81 16.38
CA GLN A 530 -18.33 9.87 16.45
C GLN A 530 -19.02 8.85 15.55
N SER A 531 -18.27 8.08 14.74
CA SER A 531 -18.83 7.25 13.66
C SER A 531 -19.64 8.08 12.63
N LYS A 532 -19.32 9.37 12.48
CA LYS A 532 -19.97 10.25 11.52
C LYS A 532 -19.42 10.00 10.13
N VAL A 533 -20.18 9.30 9.34
CA VAL A 533 -19.84 8.96 7.96
C VAL A 533 -19.99 10.19 7.08
N PRO A 534 -18.97 10.61 6.29
CA PRO A 534 -19.12 11.72 5.35
C PRO A 534 -20.13 11.39 4.26
N ALA A 535 -20.66 12.42 3.60
CA ALA A 535 -21.53 12.23 2.44
C ALA A 535 -20.78 11.46 1.33
N ARG A 536 -21.52 10.67 0.54
CA ARG A 536 -20.92 10.00 -0.62
C ARG A 536 -20.45 11.05 -1.64
N GLY A 537 -19.22 10.90 -2.12
CA GLY A 537 -18.59 11.86 -3.03
C GLY A 537 -18.12 13.15 -2.34
N ALA A 538 -18.03 13.17 -1.00
CA ALA A 538 -17.40 14.29 -0.32
C ALA A 538 -15.92 14.39 -0.66
N THR A 539 -15.46 15.62 -0.93
CA THR A 539 -14.07 15.94 -1.26
C THR A 539 -13.50 16.95 -0.29
N CYS A 540 -12.19 17.02 -0.24
CA CYS A 540 -11.43 18.10 0.38
C CYS A 540 -10.57 18.79 -0.68
N PRO A 541 -10.56 20.14 -0.73
CA PRO A 541 -9.77 20.87 -1.70
C PRO A 541 -8.27 20.61 -1.50
N ALA A 542 -7.53 20.73 -2.60
CA ALA A 542 -6.08 20.68 -2.59
C ALA A 542 -5.48 21.74 -1.66
N VAL A 543 -4.38 21.40 -1.02
CA VAL A 543 -3.52 22.33 -0.27
C VAL A 543 -2.22 22.40 -1.05
N GLU A 544 -1.88 23.59 -1.54
CA GLU A 544 -0.63 23.78 -2.30
C GLU A 544 0.58 23.31 -1.50
N PRO A 545 1.50 22.59 -2.14
CA PRO A 545 2.72 22.14 -1.48
C PRO A 545 3.55 23.35 -1.03
N THR A 546 3.76 23.46 0.27
CA THR A 546 4.67 24.44 0.87
C THR A 546 6.01 23.78 1.05
N GLY A 547 7.06 24.32 0.45
CA GLY A 547 8.43 23.80 0.55
C GLY A 547 9.06 23.99 1.92
#